data_a987d69bf57f05c207a7076ea8d78351
#
_entry.id   a987d69bf57f05c207a7076ea8d78351
#
_cell.length_a   1.000
_cell.length_b   1.000
_cell.length_c   1.000
_cell.angle_alpha   90.00
_cell.angle_beta   90.00
_cell.angle_gamma   90.00
#
_symmetry.space_group_name_H-M   'P 1'
#
loop_
_entity.id
_entity.type
_entity.pdbx_description
1 polymer ?
#
loop_
_entity_poly.entity_id
_entity_poly.type
_entity_poly.pdbx_seq_one_letter_code
_entity_poly.pdbx_strand_id
1 'polypeptide(L)'
;MQLTAEAFGRLFLECRSSFENIAFSYINDSDAAKDIVTDSFMYLWEHRETLEGEDNIKGYLYMCVRARCISHLRKQQTLLKAKNELSDEARWRIETSLGVLSDSGLSDRLYREEILEIFNKELVRMPKLTKDIFLASREEEMTYMQIAARFNVSRRKVTSEIQR
;
A
#
# COMPACT_ATOMS: atom_id res chain seq x y z
N MET A 1 17.30 3.90 -16.37
CA MET A 1 18.19 3.38 -15.29
C MET A 1 17.89 1.90 -15.13
N GLN A 2 18.87 1.02 -15.34
CA GLN A 2 18.65 -0.42 -15.24
C GLN A 2 18.31 -0.82 -13.79
N LEU A 3 17.24 -1.57 -13.60
CA LEU A 3 16.88 -2.11 -12.29
C LEU A 3 17.82 -3.27 -11.93
N THR A 4 18.89 -2.96 -11.21
CA THR A 4 19.85 -3.97 -10.72
C THR A 4 19.25 -4.82 -9.61
N ALA A 5 19.83 -6.00 -9.35
CA ALA A 5 19.39 -6.88 -8.26
C ALA A 5 19.44 -6.17 -6.89
N GLU A 6 20.45 -5.35 -6.65
CA GLU A 6 20.58 -4.57 -5.40
C GLU A 6 19.50 -3.50 -5.28
N ALA A 7 19.21 -2.77 -6.38
CA ALA A 7 18.16 -1.76 -6.40
C ALA A 7 16.78 -2.40 -6.22
N PHE A 8 16.53 -3.56 -6.84
CA PHE A 8 15.33 -4.34 -6.65
C PHE A 8 15.17 -4.82 -5.20
N GLY A 9 16.24 -5.36 -4.60
CA GLY A 9 16.22 -5.80 -3.21
C GLY A 9 15.88 -4.67 -2.23
N ARG A 10 16.45 -3.47 -2.44
CA ARG A 10 16.10 -2.27 -1.65
C ARG A 10 14.63 -1.89 -1.85
N LEU A 11 14.17 -1.81 -3.09
CA LEU A 11 12.77 -1.50 -3.41
C LEU A 11 11.80 -2.48 -2.75
N PHE A 12 12.13 -3.77 -2.77
CA PHE A 12 11.33 -4.82 -2.14
C PHE A 12 11.23 -4.60 -0.63
N LEU A 13 12.36 -4.41 0.05
CA LEU A 13 12.39 -4.20 1.50
C LEU A 13 11.67 -2.91 1.93
N GLU A 14 11.82 -1.84 1.16
CA GLU A 14 11.19 -0.55 1.47
C GLU A 14 9.68 -0.51 1.22
N CYS A 15 9.21 -1.20 0.17
CA CYS A 15 7.85 -0.96 -0.33
C CYS A 15 6.90 -2.13 -0.10
N ARG A 16 7.39 -3.35 0.15
CA ARG A 16 6.56 -4.55 0.26
C ARG A 16 5.40 -4.38 1.23
N SER A 17 5.69 -4.00 2.47
CA SER A 17 4.68 -3.86 3.53
C SER A 17 3.62 -2.81 3.18
N SER A 18 4.04 -1.68 2.61
CA SER A 18 3.12 -0.63 2.17
C SER A 18 2.17 -1.11 1.08
N PHE A 19 2.68 -1.87 0.10
CA PHE A 19 1.84 -2.44 -0.95
C PHE A 19 0.94 -3.56 -0.46
N GLU A 20 1.39 -4.39 0.49
CA GLU A 20 0.54 -5.40 1.15
C GLU A 20 -0.64 -4.74 1.88
N ASN A 21 -0.40 -3.64 2.59
CA ASN A 21 -1.46 -2.87 3.24
C ASN A 21 -2.43 -2.23 2.24
N ILE A 22 -1.93 -1.69 1.14
CA ILE A 22 -2.75 -1.15 0.05
C ILE A 22 -3.62 -2.26 -0.56
N ALA A 23 -3.05 -3.39 -0.93
CA ALA A 23 -3.80 -4.51 -1.48
C ALA A 23 -4.84 -5.03 -0.49
N PHE A 24 -4.46 -5.20 0.79
CA PHE A 24 -5.37 -5.63 1.85
C PHE A 24 -6.57 -4.69 2.01
N SER A 25 -6.37 -3.39 1.92
CA SER A 25 -7.46 -2.40 2.05
C SER A 25 -8.55 -2.58 0.99
N TYR A 26 -8.23 -3.13 -0.18
CA TYR A 26 -9.19 -3.39 -1.25
C TYR A 26 -9.80 -4.79 -1.20
N ILE A 27 -8.98 -5.82 -0.95
CA ILE A 27 -9.44 -7.21 -1.06
C ILE A 27 -9.84 -7.84 0.28
N ASN A 28 -9.43 -7.24 1.40
CA ASN A 28 -9.72 -7.69 2.77
C ASN A 28 -9.36 -9.17 3.03
N ASP A 29 -8.29 -9.63 2.40
CA ASP A 29 -7.69 -10.95 2.56
C ASP A 29 -6.18 -10.80 2.62
N SER A 30 -5.59 -11.09 3.78
CA SER A 30 -4.17 -10.85 4.04
C SER A 30 -3.25 -11.76 3.21
N ASP A 31 -3.63 -13.02 3.03
CA ASP A 31 -2.81 -13.97 2.29
C ASP A 31 -2.85 -13.66 0.79
N ALA A 32 -4.04 -13.40 0.27
CA ALA A 32 -4.19 -12.96 -1.12
C ALA A 32 -3.48 -11.61 -1.38
N ALA A 33 -3.48 -10.69 -0.42
CA ALA A 33 -2.75 -9.42 -0.56
C ALA A 33 -1.24 -9.64 -0.68
N LYS A 34 -0.67 -10.50 0.16
CA LYS A 34 0.76 -10.87 0.10
C LYS A 34 1.13 -11.55 -1.22
N ASP A 35 0.29 -12.47 -1.69
CA ASP A 35 0.49 -13.16 -2.96
C ASP A 35 0.46 -12.17 -4.12
N ILE A 36 -0.54 -11.30 -4.18
CA ILE A 36 -0.67 -10.25 -5.21
C ILE A 36 0.56 -9.36 -5.26
N VAL A 37 1.06 -8.93 -4.10
CA VAL A 37 2.24 -8.07 -4.04
C VAL A 37 3.49 -8.81 -4.46
N THR A 38 3.67 -10.04 -3.98
CA THR A 38 4.81 -10.89 -4.37
C THR A 38 4.83 -11.13 -5.88
N ASP A 39 3.71 -11.51 -6.47
CA ASP A 39 3.56 -11.70 -7.92
C ASP A 39 3.82 -10.42 -8.70
N SER A 40 3.48 -9.27 -8.14
CA SER A 40 3.73 -7.98 -8.78
C SER A 40 5.22 -7.62 -8.78
N PHE A 41 5.95 -7.93 -7.70
CA PHE A 41 7.40 -7.79 -7.66
C PHE A 41 8.11 -8.77 -8.59
N MET A 42 7.64 -10.03 -8.65
CA MET A 42 8.17 -11.02 -9.59
C MET A 42 8.00 -10.55 -11.04
N TYR A 43 6.81 -10.07 -11.38
CA TYR A 43 6.53 -9.52 -12.69
C TYR A 43 7.43 -8.33 -13.03
N LEU A 44 7.63 -7.40 -12.08
CA LEU A 44 8.55 -6.28 -12.22
C LEU A 44 9.98 -6.74 -12.52
N TRP A 45 10.44 -7.76 -11.81
CA TRP A 45 11.79 -8.31 -12.01
C TRP A 45 11.96 -8.99 -13.36
N GLU A 46 11.00 -9.80 -13.78
CA GLU A 46 11.00 -10.48 -15.07
C GLU A 46 11.02 -9.50 -16.25
N HIS A 47 10.33 -8.36 -16.12
CA HIS A 47 10.20 -7.36 -17.17
C HIS A 47 11.14 -6.15 -16.99
N ARG A 48 12.13 -6.23 -16.09
CA ARG A 48 13.03 -5.12 -15.76
C ARG A 48 13.75 -4.49 -16.95
N GLU A 49 14.04 -5.29 -17.98
CA GLU A 49 14.74 -4.82 -19.18
C GLU A 49 13.85 -3.93 -20.06
N THR A 50 12.55 -4.18 -20.07
CA THR A 50 11.58 -3.36 -20.80
C THR A 50 11.23 -2.05 -20.12
N LEU A 51 11.62 -1.91 -18.85
CA LEU A 51 11.40 -0.73 -18.02
C LEU A 51 12.59 0.25 -18.03
N GLU A 52 13.55 0.04 -18.94
CA GLU A 52 14.64 0.98 -19.15
C GLU A 52 14.09 2.36 -19.54
N GLY A 53 14.34 3.37 -18.68
CA GLY A 53 13.82 4.73 -18.85
C GLY A 53 12.53 5.05 -18.09
N GLU A 54 11.95 4.09 -17.37
CA GLU A 54 10.85 4.37 -16.46
C GLU A 54 11.37 5.08 -15.20
N ASP A 55 11.07 6.37 -15.08
CA ASP A 55 11.51 7.18 -13.93
C ASP A 55 10.69 6.88 -12.65
N ASN A 56 9.56 6.17 -12.79
CA ASN A 56 8.65 5.87 -11.68
C ASN A 56 8.34 4.39 -11.52
N ILE A 57 9.35 3.61 -11.12
CA ILE A 57 9.21 2.17 -10.88
C ILE A 57 8.16 1.85 -9.79
N LYS A 58 8.06 2.70 -8.76
CA LYS A 58 7.04 2.54 -7.70
C LYS A 58 5.63 2.72 -8.26
N GLY A 59 5.44 3.68 -9.15
CA GLY A 59 4.17 3.88 -9.86
C GLY A 59 3.80 2.71 -10.75
N TYR A 60 4.76 2.16 -11.48
CA TYR A 60 4.55 0.96 -12.28
C TYR A 60 4.16 -0.25 -11.43
N LEU A 61 4.88 -0.48 -10.32
CA LEU A 61 4.57 -1.54 -9.36
C LEU A 61 3.14 -1.38 -8.80
N TYR A 62 2.73 -0.15 -8.46
CA TYR A 62 1.37 0.12 -8.03
C TYR A 62 0.34 -0.28 -9.08
N MET A 63 0.58 0.04 -10.35
CA MET A 63 -0.32 -0.36 -11.45
C MET A 63 -0.42 -1.88 -11.58
N CYS A 64 0.68 -2.61 -11.37
CA CYS A 64 0.67 -4.07 -11.35
C CYS A 64 -0.16 -4.63 -10.18
N VAL A 65 0.03 -4.12 -8.98
CA VAL A 65 -0.74 -4.50 -7.79
C VAL A 65 -2.22 -4.20 -7.98
N ARG A 66 -2.55 -2.99 -8.45
CA ARG A 66 -3.93 -2.57 -8.75
C ARG A 66 -4.61 -3.50 -9.75
N ALA A 67 -3.97 -3.80 -10.87
CA ALA A 67 -4.54 -4.69 -11.89
C ALA A 67 -4.84 -6.09 -11.33
N ARG A 68 -3.94 -6.62 -10.50
CA ARG A 68 -4.13 -7.92 -9.85
C ARG A 68 -5.23 -7.89 -8.79
N CYS A 69 -5.35 -6.82 -8.02
CA CYS A 69 -6.47 -6.63 -7.08
C CYS A 69 -7.83 -6.63 -7.82
N ILE A 70 -7.93 -5.90 -8.94
CA ILE A 70 -9.14 -5.89 -9.77
C ILE A 70 -9.48 -7.30 -10.27
N SER A 71 -8.49 -8.02 -10.79
CA SER A 71 -8.67 -9.39 -11.28
C SER A 71 -9.11 -10.35 -10.17
N HIS A 72 -8.53 -10.22 -8.98
CA HIS A 72 -8.89 -11.01 -7.80
C HIS A 72 -10.35 -10.74 -7.38
N LEU A 73 -10.76 -9.49 -7.26
CA LEU A 73 -12.11 -9.11 -6.87
C LEU A 73 -13.17 -9.58 -7.89
N ARG A 74 -12.89 -9.45 -9.19
CA ARG A 74 -13.77 -9.96 -10.24
C ARG A 74 -13.92 -11.47 -10.17
N LYS A 75 -12.82 -12.20 -9.97
CA LYS A 75 -12.85 -13.65 -9.80
C LYS A 75 -13.63 -14.05 -8.55
N GLN A 76 -13.42 -13.38 -7.43
CA GLN A 76 -14.16 -13.59 -6.19
C GLN A 76 -15.67 -13.36 -6.39
N GLN A 77 -16.05 -12.27 -7.03
CA GLN A 77 -17.44 -11.97 -7.34
C GLN A 77 -18.10 -13.08 -8.18
N THR A 78 -17.39 -13.56 -9.20
CA THR A 78 -17.90 -14.64 -10.07
C THR A 78 -18.06 -15.94 -9.30
N LEU A 79 -17.08 -16.32 -8.46
CA LEU A 79 -17.14 -17.54 -7.66
C LEU A 79 -18.29 -17.50 -6.64
N LEU A 80 -18.47 -16.38 -5.95
CA LEU A 80 -19.53 -16.21 -4.95
C LEU A 80 -20.92 -16.23 -5.61
N LYS A 81 -21.06 -15.63 -6.80
CA LYS A 81 -22.30 -15.71 -7.59
C LYS A 81 -22.63 -17.14 -8.01
N ALA A 82 -21.63 -17.89 -8.49
CA ALA A 82 -21.80 -19.27 -8.93
C ALA A 82 -22.21 -20.21 -7.79
N LYS A 83 -21.76 -19.92 -6.57
CA LYS A 83 -22.11 -20.70 -5.37
C LYS A 83 -23.38 -20.22 -4.66
N ASN A 84 -24.03 -19.16 -5.13
CA ASN A 84 -25.14 -18.47 -4.43
C ASN A 84 -24.76 -17.99 -3.00
N GLU A 85 -23.49 -17.73 -2.77
CA GLU A 85 -22.96 -17.26 -1.48
C GLU A 85 -22.72 -15.74 -1.44
N LEU A 86 -23.12 -15.03 -2.49
CA LEU A 86 -22.93 -13.57 -2.57
C LEU A 86 -24.00 -12.84 -1.75
N SER A 87 -23.66 -12.55 -0.49
CA SER A 87 -24.49 -11.69 0.36
C SER A 87 -24.48 -10.24 -0.15
N ASP A 88 -25.49 -9.44 0.26
CA ASP A 88 -25.57 -8.03 -0.11
C ASP A 88 -24.36 -7.23 0.41
N GLU A 89 -23.88 -7.56 1.60
CA GLU A 89 -22.69 -6.96 2.20
C GLU A 89 -21.43 -7.29 1.40
N ALA A 90 -21.22 -8.55 1.03
CA ALA A 90 -20.08 -8.97 0.21
C ALA A 90 -20.14 -8.33 -1.18
N ARG A 91 -21.31 -8.23 -1.79
CA ARG A 91 -21.53 -7.54 -3.05
C ARG A 91 -21.14 -6.08 -2.96
N TRP A 92 -21.69 -5.36 -1.98
CA TRP A 92 -21.43 -3.95 -1.79
C TRP A 92 -19.93 -3.67 -1.61
N ARG A 93 -19.24 -4.47 -0.77
CA ARG A 93 -17.81 -4.35 -0.54
C ARG A 93 -16.99 -4.54 -1.81
N ILE A 94 -17.27 -5.59 -2.58
CA ILE A 94 -16.56 -5.89 -3.83
C ILE A 94 -16.83 -4.80 -4.87
N GLU A 95 -18.07 -4.38 -5.04
CA GLU A 95 -18.44 -3.33 -5.99
C GLU A 95 -17.85 -1.99 -5.64
N THR A 96 -17.80 -1.62 -4.36
CA THR A 96 -17.16 -0.39 -3.88
C THR A 96 -15.65 -0.43 -4.17
N SER A 97 -14.97 -1.52 -3.83
CA SER A 97 -13.53 -1.67 -4.10
C SER A 97 -13.23 -1.67 -5.61
N LEU A 98 -14.03 -2.34 -6.42
CA LEU A 98 -13.91 -2.32 -7.88
C LEU A 98 -14.14 -0.93 -8.46
N GLY A 99 -15.12 -0.19 -7.93
CA GLY A 99 -15.41 1.19 -8.34
C GLY A 99 -14.19 2.10 -8.12
N VAL A 100 -13.62 2.07 -6.93
CA VAL A 100 -12.42 2.85 -6.59
C VAL A 100 -11.21 2.45 -7.44
N LEU A 101 -10.97 1.15 -7.61
CA LEU A 101 -9.84 0.65 -8.37
C LEU A 101 -9.98 0.85 -9.89
N SER A 102 -11.22 0.84 -10.41
CA SER A 102 -11.50 0.97 -11.84
C SER A 102 -11.56 2.42 -12.30
N ASP A 103 -11.70 3.35 -11.39
CA ASP A 103 -11.70 4.79 -11.70
C ASP A 103 -10.30 5.19 -12.16
N SER A 104 -10.17 5.31 -13.48
CA SER A 104 -8.90 5.17 -14.16
C SER A 104 -8.03 6.42 -14.18
N GLY A 105 -6.86 6.22 -13.88
CA GLY A 105 -5.60 6.62 -14.54
C GLY A 105 -5.23 8.10 -14.58
N LEU A 106 -6.06 9.04 -14.91
CA LEU A 106 -5.77 10.48 -14.84
C LEU A 106 -6.05 11.04 -13.45
N SER A 107 -7.14 10.60 -12.85
CA SER A 107 -7.51 10.91 -11.47
C SER A 107 -6.48 10.36 -10.48
N ASP A 108 -5.98 9.14 -10.70
CA ASP A 108 -5.03 8.47 -9.80
C ASP A 108 -3.65 9.15 -9.75
N ARG A 109 -3.20 9.79 -10.83
CA ARG A 109 -1.94 10.56 -10.84
C ARG A 109 -2.10 11.90 -10.14
N LEU A 110 -3.15 12.63 -10.45
CA LEU A 110 -3.48 13.90 -9.82
C LEU A 110 -3.83 13.70 -8.34
N TYR A 111 -4.62 12.68 -8.03
CA TYR A 111 -5.00 12.35 -6.65
C TYR A 111 -3.80 11.94 -5.78
N ARG A 112 -2.82 11.22 -6.34
CA ARG A 112 -1.61 10.84 -5.60
C ARG A 112 -0.70 12.03 -5.31
N GLU A 113 -0.49 12.89 -6.28
CA GLU A 113 0.31 14.11 -6.09
C GLU A 113 -0.35 15.01 -5.06
N GLU A 114 -1.67 15.20 -5.15
CA GLU A 114 -2.44 16.00 -4.22
C GLU A 114 -2.47 15.40 -2.80
N ILE A 115 -2.67 14.08 -2.67
CA ILE A 115 -2.60 13.38 -1.36
C ILE A 115 -1.20 13.47 -0.77
N LEU A 116 -0.15 13.26 -1.57
CA LEU A 116 1.23 13.38 -1.10
C LEU A 116 1.56 14.82 -0.69
N GLU A 117 1.06 15.82 -1.41
CA GLU A 117 1.21 17.22 -1.02
C GLU A 117 0.50 17.52 0.29
N ILE A 118 -0.75 17.07 0.45
CA ILE A 118 -1.52 17.24 1.68
C ILE A 118 -0.82 16.51 2.84
N PHE A 119 -0.41 15.27 2.63
CA PHE A 119 0.32 14.48 3.62
C PHE A 119 1.62 15.17 4.06
N ASN A 120 2.42 15.64 3.11
CA ASN A 120 3.66 16.35 3.40
C ASN A 120 3.40 17.68 4.13
N LYS A 121 2.37 18.43 3.74
CA LYS A 121 1.97 19.66 4.44
C LYS A 121 1.58 19.39 5.88
N GLU A 122 0.81 18.33 6.13
CA GLU A 122 0.40 17.98 7.49
C GLU A 122 1.59 17.44 8.32
N LEU A 123 2.48 16.64 7.74
CA LEU A 123 3.71 16.21 8.41
C LEU A 123 4.61 17.38 8.84
N VAL A 124 4.68 18.44 8.02
CA VAL A 124 5.46 19.66 8.37
C VAL A 124 4.80 20.42 9.51
N ARG A 125 3.48 20.41 9.60
CA ARG A 125 2.71 21.10 10.66
C ARG A 125 2.74 20.36 12.00
N MET A 126 3.02 19.05 11.99
CA MET A 126 3.08 18.26 13.21
C MET A 126 4.24 18.71 14.10
N PRO A 127 4.05 18.75 15.44
CA PRO A 127 5.16 18.90 16.37
C PRO A 127 6.22 17.83 16.10
N LYS A 128 7.50 18.19 16.22
CA LYS A 128 8.60 17.30 15.87
C LYS A 128 8.48 15.91 16.50
N LEU A 129 8.19 15.86 17.79
CA LEU A 129 8.04 14.59 18.52
C LEU A 129 6.88 13.74 17.97
N THR A 130 5.73 14.34 17.66
CA THR A 130 4.56 13.66 17.08
C THR A 130 4.90 13.09 15.72
N LYS A 131 5.56 13.88 14.87
CA LYS A 131 6.03 13.45 13.55
C LYS A 131 7.01 12.28 13.65
N ASP A 132 8.02 12.39 14.51
CA ASP A 132 9.06 11.37 14.66
C ASP A 132 8.45 10.05 15.18
N ILE A 133 7.52 10.11 16.13
CA ILE A 133 6.78 8.95 16.64
C ILE A 133 5.91 8.34 15.54
N PHE A 134 5.21 9.15 14.76
CA PHE A 134 4.37 8.70 13.67
C PHE A 134 5.19 7.97 12.59
N LEU A 135 6.29 8.56 12.14
CA LEU A 135 7.18 7.96 11.15
C LEU A 135 7.80 6.64 11.66
N ALA A 136 8.28 6.61 12.90
CA ALA A 136 8.81 5.39 13.50
C ALA A 136 7.76 4.26 13.58
N SER A 137 6.50 4.61 13.80
CA SER A 137 5.40 3.63 13.85
C SER A 137 4.98 3.12 12.46
N ARG A 138 5.05 3.96 11.41
CA ARG A 138 4.50 3.66 10.08
C ARG A 138 5.53 3.24 9.05
N GLU A 139 6.68 3.88 9.04
CA GLU A 139 7.75 3.59 8.07
C GLU A 139 8.77 2.58 8.60
N GLU A 140 9.08 2.64 9.90
CA GLU A 140 10.07 1.75 10.52
C GLU A 140 9.43 0.54 11.22
N GLU A 141 8.09 0.41 11.19
CA GLU A 141 7.32 -0.69 11.80
C GLU A 141 7.65 -0.96 13.27
N MET A 142 8.13 0.05 13.99
CA MET A 142 8.51 -0.08 15.38
C MET A 142 7.31 -0.31 16.29
N THR A 143 7.46 -1.21 17.26
CA THR A 143 6.46 -1.37 18.31
C THR A 143 6.42 -0.15 19.24
N TYR A 144 5.31 0.09 19.89
CA TYR A 144 5.17 1.20 20.85
C TYR A 144 6.20 1.17 21.99
N MET A 145 6.67 -0.01 22.38
CA MET A 145 7.75 -0.16 23.36
C MET A 145 9.09 0.31 22.80
N GLN A 146 9.40 -0.05 21.57
CA GLN A 146 10.63 0.38 20.89
C GLN A 146 10.64 1.89 20.65
N ILE A 147 9.50 2.45 20.23
CA ILE A 147 9.32 3.90 20.05
C ILE A 147 9.51 4.64 21.39
N ALA A 148 8.87 4.14 22.45
CA ALA A 148 9.00 4.70 23.79
C ALA A 148 10.44 4.72 24.28
N ALA A 149 11.18 3.63 24.07
CA ALA A 149 12.61 3.55 24.41
C ALA A 149 13.47 4.50 23.53
N ARG A 150 13.23 4.54 22.22
CA ARG A 150 14.01 5.38 21.29
C ARG A 150 13.87 6.87 21.57
N PHE A 151 12.67 7.33 21.86
CA PHE A 151 12.39 8.76 22.10
C PHE A 151 12.38 9.14 23.58
N ASN A 152 12.69 8.20 24.48
CA ASN A 152 12.72 8.39 25.92
C ASN A 152 11.39 8.97 26.46
N VAL A 153 10.29 8.41 26.02
CA VAL A 153 8.93 8.78 26.44
C VAL A 153 8.16 7.57 26.97
N SER A 154 7.07 7.78 27.72
CA SER A 154 6.24 6.68 28.17
C SER A 154 5.46 6.07 27.02
N ARG A 155 5.13 4.76 27.11
CA ARG A 155 4.25 4.09 26.16
C ARG A 155 2.90 4.78 26.01
N ARG A 156 2.37 5.32 27.12
CA ARG A 156 1.11 6.09 27.14
C ARG A 156 1.25 7.37 26.30
N LYS A 157 2.42 8.04 26.35
CA LYS A 157 2.70 9.22 25.50
C LYS A 157 2.74 8.84 24.04
N VAL A 158 3.39 7.72 23.67
CA VAL A 158 3.40 7.21 22.28
C VAL A 158 1.98 7.00 21.76
N THR A 159 1.14 6.29 22.52
CA THR A 159 -0.26 6.06 22.16
C THR A 159 -1.03 7.38 21.97
N SER A 160 -0.86 8.34 22.88
CA SER A 160 -1.50 9.66 22.79
C SER A 160 -1.07 10.45 21.54
N GLU A 161 0.20 10.39 21.17
CA GLU A 161 0.70 11.10 19.97
C GLU A 161 0.22 10.46 18.67
N ILE A 162 0.05 9.13 18.62
CA ILE A 162 -0.47 8.43 17.45
C ILE A 162 -1.97 8.62 17.26
N GLN A 163 -2.73 8.81 18.35
CA GLN A 163 -4.19 9.04 18.32
C GLN A 163 -4.58 10.51 18.09
N ARG A 164 -3.63 11.41 18.11
CA ARG A 164 -3.86 12.85 17.91
C ARG A 164 -4.05 13.22 16.44
#